data_41df325fef3efdf5b3675db138c1e84a
#
_entry.id   41df325fef3efdf5b3675db138c1e84a
#
_cell.length_a   1.000
_cell.length_b   1.000
_cell.length_c   1.000
_cell.angle_alpha   90.00
_cell.angle_beta   90.00
_cell.angle_gamma   90.00
#
_symmetry.space_group_name_H-M   'P 1'
#
loop_
_entity.id
_entity.type
_entity.pdbx_description
1 polymer ?
#
loop_
_entity_poly.entity_id
_entity_poly.type
_entity_poly.pdbx_seq_one_letter_code
_entity_poly.pdbx_strand_id
1 'polypeptide(L)'
;MVGLPTRRFGRTELQIPLLSLGGMRFQQSWTDLPSTDISTESQLNLEATLQQAVGHGFHHVETARHYGSSERQLGWALPRCEDSSRILQSKVPPREDPDAFEAELNLSFKRLNCRRLDLLGIHGINLPEHLHQTLRPGGCMDVVRRWQAEGRIGHVGFSTHGPTDLITASCNSGAFDYVNLHWYFIRQDNDPSLDAARAQDMGVFIISPTDKGGHLHSPSQRLLELCAPLHPIVFNDLFCLKDPRVHTISVGASRPEDLDLHLEAVSRLEDASILIAPVQERLQLAAAEALGHDWLGSWRQGLPSWQDTPGEINLPVLLWLHNLLEAWDLESYARARYRLLGSGGHWFAGSNADALGDTIDDAQLLNVLGHSPWRDRIPGILRTLKVRLAGESQMRLSSA
;
A
#
# COMPACT_ATOMS: atom_id res chain seq x y z
N MET A 1 26.72 -4.49 -15.61
CA MET A 1 25.44 -3.73 -15.57
C MET A 1 25.52 -2.73 -14.42
N VAL A 2 25.10 -1.49 -14.61
CA VAL A 2 25.00 -0.52 -13.53
C VAL A 2 23.83 -0.98 -12.69
N GLY A 3 24.04 -1.22 -11.39
CA GLY A 3 22.97 -1.63 -10.47
C GLY A 3 21.94 -0.50 -10.27
N LEU A 4 20.78 -0.79 -9.67
CA LEU A 4 19.79 0.23 -9.33
C LEU A 4 20.41 1.31 -8.42
N PRO A 5 20.11 2.59 -8.65
CA PRO A 5 20.48 3.66 -7.73
C PRO A 5 19.91 3.38 -6.34
N THR A 6 20.62 3.83 -5.31
CA THR A 6 20.24 3.65 -3.91
C THR A 6 20.00 4.98 -3.22
N ARG A 7 19.25 4.96 -2.12
CA ARG A 7 19.09 6.09 -1.18
C ARG A 7 19.40 5.62 0.24
N ARG A 8 19.97 6.53 1.05
CA ARG A 8 20.11 6.30 2.49
C ARG A 8 18.71 6.17 3.12
N PHE A 9 18.43 5.04 3.73
CA PHE A 9 17.10 4.71 4.26
C PHE A 9 16.89 5.28 5.67
N GLY A 10 16.88 6.60 5.77
CA GLY A 10 16.76 7.29 7.04
C GLY A 10 17.83 6.85 8.05
N ARG A 11 17.52 6.93 9.34
CA ARG A 11 18.41 6.57 10.45
C ARG A 11 18.91 5.11 10.46
N THR A 12 18.40 4.25 9.57
CA THR A 12 18.92 2.88 9.43
C THR A 12 20.31 2.84 8.82
N GLU A 13 20.73 3.89 8.12
CA GLU A 13 21.96 4.00 7.32
C GLU A 13 22.07 2.98 6.17
N LEU A 14 21.08 2.12 5.98
CA LEU A 14 21.08 1.18 4.87
C LEU A 14 20.99 1.92 3.53
N GLN A 15 21.74 1.47 2.54
CA GLN A 15 21.62 1.92 1.15
C GLN A 15 20.56 1.07 0.47
N ILE A 16 19.31 1.57 0.45
CA ILE A 16 18.19 0.82 -0.14
C ILE A 16 18.03 1.16 -1.61
N PRO A 17 17.82 0.17 -2.50
CA PRO A 17 17.57 0.45 -3.91
C PRO A 17 16.24 1.19 -4.09
N LEU A 18 16.13 1.99 -5.14
CA LEU A 18 14.89 2.74 -5.45
C LEU A 18 13.69 1.81 -5.70
N LEU A 19 13.96 0.58 -6.15
CA LEU A 19 12.95 -0.46 -6.34
C LEU A 19 13.22 -1.62 -5.39
N SER A 20 12.21 -2.00 -4.64
CA SER A 20 12.22 -3.15 -3.73
C SER A 20 11.35 -4.27 -4.28
N LEU A 21 11.79 -5.51 -4.17
CA LEU A 21 11.03 -6.66 -4.66
C LEU A 21 9.99 -7.08 -3.62
N GLY A 22 8.71 -6.89 -3.95
CA GLY A 22 7.57 -7.19 -3.08
C GLY A 22 7.10 -8.63 -3.19
N GLY A 23 7.15 -9.37 -2.09
CA GLY A 23 6.81 -10.79 -2.03
C GLY A 23 5.31 -11.11 -1.95
N MET A 24 4.42 -10.13 -1.93
CA MET A 24 2.98 -10.37 -1.83
C MET A 24 2.43 -11.17 -3.03
N ARG A 25 3.05 -11.10 -4.20
CA ARG A 25 2.65 -11.83 -5.41
C ARG A 25 3.40 -13.14 -5.62
N PHE A 26 4.33 -13.50 -4.74
CA PHE A 26 5.08 -14.74 -4.82
C PHE A 26 4.36 -15.96 -4.23
N GLN A 27 3.29 -15.73 -3.45
CA GLN A 27 2.53 -16.83 -2.90
C GLN A 27 1.66 -17.51 -3.97
N GLN A 28 1.55 -18.82 -3.86
CA GLN A 28 0.60 -19.61 -4.65
C GLN A 28 -0.83 -19.45 -4.12
N SER A 29 -0.98 -19.20 -2.81
CA SER A 29 -2.26 -19.06 -2.11
C SER A 29 -2.09 -18.09 -0.94
N TRP A 30 -3.14 -17.38 -0.59
CA TRP A 30 -3.22 -16.57 0.63
C TRP A 30 -3.25 -17.39 1.92
N THR A 31 -3.61 -18.68 1.82
CA THR A 31 -3.45 -19.64 2.90
C THR A 31 -1.99 -20.07 2.98
N ASP A 32 -1.48 -20.22 4.20
CA ASP A 32 -0.16 -20.75 4.45
C ASP A 32 -0.11 -22.26 4.18
N LEU A 33 0.05 -22.61 2.92
CA LEU A 33 0.03 -23.99 2.47
C LEU A 33 1.17 -24.84 3.06
N PRO A 34 0.94 -26.13 3.31
CA PRO A 34 2.00 -27.09 3.55
C PRO A 34 3.01 -27.10 2.37
N SER A 35 4.25 -27.46 2.65
CA SER A 35 5.31 -27.53 1.62
C SER A 35 4.98 -28.49 0.47
N THR A 36 4.21 -29.53 0.74
CA THR A 36 3.76 -30.55 -0.23
C THR A 36 2.77 -30.00 -1.26
N ASP A 37 2.07 -28.92 -0.93
CA ASP A 37 0.97 -28.38 -1.74
C ASP A 37 1.42 -27.19 -2.61
N ILE A 38 2.68 -26.78 -2.49
CA ILE A 38 3.27 -25.75 -3.33
C ILE A 38 3.75 -26.38 -4.63
N SER A 39 3.22 -25.91 -5.76
CA SER A 39 3.55 -26.44 -7.07
C SER A 39 4.99 -26.07 -7.47
N THR A 40 5.64 -26.97 -8.20
CA THR A 40 6.95 -26.71 -8.78
C THR A 40 6.92 -25.52 -9.73
N GLU A 41 5.86 -25.34 -10.50
CA GLU A 41 5.70 -24.21 -11.41
C GLU A 41 5.70 -22.86 -10.68
N SER A 42 4.93 -22.75 -9.59
CA SER A 42 4.90 -21.53 -8.75
C SER A 42 6.29 -21.24 -8.18
N GLN A 43 7.00 -22.24 -7.70
CA GLN A 43 8.34 -22.08 -7.14
C GLN A 43 9.36 -21.66 -8.21
N LEU A 44 9.35 -22.29 -9.39
CA LEU A 44 10.26 -21.94 -10.48
C LEU A 44 10.02 -20.52 -11.00
N ASN A 45 8.76 -20.09 -11.12
CA ASN A 45 8.43 -18.73 -11.51
C ASN A 45 8.94 -17.69 -10.51
N LEU A 46 8.80 -17.97 -9.19
CA LEU A 46 9.37 -17.13 -8.14
C LEU A 46 10.89 -17.06 -8.25
N GLU A 47 11.57 -18.20 -8.42
CA GLU A 47 13.02 -18.26 -8.53
C GLU A 47 13.55 -17.49 -9.75
N ALA A 48 12.86 -17.61 -10.90
CA ALA A 48 13.20 -16.84 -12.11
C ALA A 48 13.00 -15.32 -11.90
N THR A 49 11.88 -14.92 -11.28
CA THR A 49 11.61 -13.52 -10.98
C THR A 49 12.63 -12.93 -10.00
N LEU A 50 12.97 -13.67 -8.95
CA LEU A 50 13.99 -13.26 -7.99
C LEU A 50 15.37 -13.12 -8.65
N GLN A 51 15.77 -14.11 -9.46
CA GLN A 51 17.06 -14.09 -10.15
C GLN A 51 17.18 -12.89 -11.11
N GLN A 52 16.12 -12.62 -11.88
CA GLN A 52 16.09 -11.44 -12.76
C GLN A 52 16.18 -10.15 -11.96
N ALA A 53 15.39 -10.01 -10.89
CA ALA A 53 15.39 -8.83 -10.04
C ALA A 53 16.78 -8.56 -9.45
N VAL A 54 17.44 -9.59 -8.87
CA VAL A 54 18.79 -9.47 -8.34
C VAL A 54 19.80 -9.11 -9.44
N GLY A 55 19.66 -9.68 -10.63
CA GLY A 55 20.48 -9.30 -11.81
C GLY A 55 20.36 -7.83 -12.20
N HIS A 56 19.24 -7.16 -11.89
CA HIS A 56 19.02 -5.74 -12.07
C HIS A 56 19.37 -4.88 -10.85
N GLY A 57 19.77 -5.49 -9.72
CA GLY A 57 20.17 -4.76 -8.51
C GLY A 57 19.05 -4.55 -7.49
N PHE A 58 17.98 -5.35 -7.52
CA PHE A 58 16.98 -5.37 -6.45
C PHE A 58 17.54 -6.08 -5.20
N HIS A 59 18.34 -5.37 -4.42
CA HIS A 59 18.94 -5.92 -3.22
C HIS A 59 18.00 -5.96 -2.01
N HIS A 60 16.84 -5.29 -2.08
CA HIS A 60 15.82 -5.33 -1.04
C HIS A 60 14.68 -6.27 -1.44
N VAL A 61 14.50 -7.34 -0.65
CA VAL A 61 13.40 -8.31 -0.79
C VAL A 61 12.50 -8.22 0.43
N GLU A 62 11.21 -7.93 0.21
CA GLU A 62 10.24 -7.79 1.29
C GLU A 62 9.13 -8.82 1.19
N THR A 63 8.69 -9.33 2.32
CA THR A 63 7.54 -10.22 2.47
C THR A 63 6.78 -9.95 3.77
N ALA A 64 5.88 -10.83 4.16
CA ALA A 64 5.18 -10.77 5.44
C ALA A 64 4.67 -12.15 5.87
N ARG A 65 4.49 -12.33 7.19
CA ARG A 65 3.92 -13.56 7.78
C ARG A 65 2.59 -13.96 7.15
N HIS A 66 1.73 -12.97 6.85
CA HIS A 66 0.39 -13.18 6.32
C HIS A 66 0.32 -13.04 4.78
N TYR A 67 1.42 -13.27 4.06
CA TYR A 67 1.42 -13.42 2.60
C TYR A 67 1.41 -14.89 2.19
N GLY A 68 0.55 -15.68 2.80
CA GLY A 68 0.37 -17.09 2.49
C GLY A 68 1.67 -17.88 2.49
N SER A 69 2.00 -18.49 1.35
CA SER A 69 3.21 -19.31 1.18
C SER A 69 4.49 -18.51 0.89
N SER A 70 4.43 -17.18 0.74
CA SER A 70 5.54 -16.34 0.27
C SER A 70 6.83 -16.51 1.09
N GLU A 71 6.76 -16.42 2.44
CA GLU A 71 7.97 -16.61 3.28
C GLU A 71 8.62 -17.96 3.07
N ARG A 72 7.82 -19.02 2.90
CA ARG A 72 8.34 -20.39 2.67
C ARG A 72 9.02 -20.51 1.32
N GLN A 73 8.37 -20.00 0.26
CA GLN A 73 8.91 -20.06 -1.09
C GLN A 73 10.19 -19.23 -1.23
N LEU A 74 10.23 -18.04 -0.61
CA LEU A 74 11.45 -17.23 -0.52
C LEU A 74 12.53 -17.93 0.29
N GLY A 75 12.18 -18.60 1.38
CA GLY A 75 13.14 -19.35 2.20
C GLY A 75 13.82 -20.50 1.43
N TRP A 76 13.19 -21.03 0.37
CA TRP A 76 13.81 -22.00 -0.54
C TRP A 76 14.64 -21.34 -1.64
N ALA A 77 14.21 -20.19 -2.15
CA ALA A 77 14.86 -19.49 -3.25
C ALA A 77 16.11 -18.69 -2.81
N LEU A 78 16.01 -17.95 -1.69
CA LEU A 78 17.05 -17.02 -1.24
C LEU A 78 18.44 -17.65 -1.04
N PRO A 79 18.56 -18.87 -0.47
CA PRO A 79 19.88 -19.54 -0.33
C PRO A 79 20.55 -19.89 -1.66
N ARG A 80 19.77 -19.98 -2.75
CA ARG A 80 20.27 -20.30 -4.10
C ARG A 80 20.58 -19.05 -4.93
N CYS A 81 20.21 -17.88 -4.43
CA CYS A 81 20.41 -16.60 -5.09
C CYS A 81 21.54 -15.86 -4.36
N GLU A 82 22.73 -15.86 -4.95
CA GLU A 82 23.90 -15.19 -4.37
C GLU A 82 23.74 -13.66 -4.47
N ASP A 83 23.53 -13.02 -3.33
CA ASP A 83 23.50 -11.58 -3.16
C ASP A 83 24.00 -11.23 -1.76
N SER A 84 25.26 -10.80 -1.68
CA SER A 84 25.90 -10.42 -0.42
C SER A 84 25.42 -9.07 0.12
N SER A 85 24.76 -8.26 -0.72
CA SER A 85 24.21 -6.94 -0.36
C SER A 85 22.73 -7.00 0.02
N ARG A 86 22.14 -8.20 0.03
CA ARG A 86 20.71 -8.38 0.28
C ARG A 86 20.25 -7.76 1.59
N ILE A 87 19.19 -6.98 1.50
CA ILE A 87 18.39 -6.49 2.62
C ILE A 87 17.12 -7.34 2.67
N LEU A 88 16.91 -8.08 3.73
CA LEU A 88 15.73 -8.94 3.91
C LEU A 88 14.76 -8.32 4.89
N GLN A 89 13.50 -8.13 4.43
CA GLN A 89 12.41 -7.62 5.23
C GLN A 89 11.26 -8.64 5.34
N SER A 90 10.75 -8.83 6.55
CA SER A 90 9.43 -9.43 6.77
C SER A 90 8.59 -8.59 7.75
N LYS A 91 7.32 -8.95 7.88
CA LYS A 91 6.36 -8.22 8.71
C LYS A 91 5.50 -9.20 9.51
N VAL A 92 5.29 -8.88 10.79
CA VAL A 92 4.44 -9.65 11.70
C VAL A 92 3.41 -8.70 12.32
N PRO A 93 2.11 -9.05 12.35
CA PRO A 93 1.09 -8.18 12.92
C PRO A 93 1.27 -8.04 14.44
N PRO A 94 0.90 -6.89 15.02
CA PRO A 94 0.87 -6.73 16.46
C PRO A 94 -0.14 -7.70 17.08
N ARG A 95 0.12 -8.12 18.31
CA ARG A 95 -0.75 -8.99 19.09
C ARG A 95 -0.93 -8.40 20.50
N GLU A 96 -2.09 -8.67 21.09
CA GLU A 96 -2.31 -8.31 22.48
C GLU A 96 -1.38 -9.13 23.40
N ASP A 97 -1.22 -10.41 23.10
CA ASP A 97 -0.26 -11.29 23.76
C ASP A 97 1.10 -11.23 23.06
N PRO A 98 2.17 -10.72 23.73
CA PRO A 98 3.52 -10.67 23.16
C PRO A 98 4.14 -12.05 22.90
N ASP A 99 3.73 -13.09 23.63
CA ASP A 99 4.21 -14.46 23.40
C ASP A 99 3.65 -15.00 22.07
N ALA A 100 2.39 -14.68 21.74
CA ALA A 100 1.81 -15.00 20.44
C ALA A 100 2.52 -14.24 19.29
N PHE A 101 2.87 -12.96 19.51
CA PHE A 101 3.67 -12.20 18.55
C PHE A 101 5.05 -12.84 18.32
N GLU A 102 5.73 -13.24 19.41
CA GLU A 102 7.04 -13.89 19.30
C GLU A 102 6.97 -15.27 18.63
N ALA A 103 5.90 -16.02 18.87
CA ALA A 103 5.67 -17.30 18.19
C ALA A 103 5.53 -17.11 16.65
N GLU A 104 4.78 -16.10 16.21
CA GLU A 104 4.67 -15.77 14.79
C GLU A 104 6.02 -15.30 14.20
N LEU A 105 6.77 -14.51 14.94
CA LEU A 105 8.09 -14.04 14.54
C LEU A 105 9.06 -15.24 14.37
N ASN A 106 9.09 -16.18 15.32
CA ASN A 106 9.88 -17.42 15.20
C ASN A 106 9.45 -18.23 13.97
N LEU A 107 8.15 -18.27 13.66
CA LEU A 107 7.66 -18.98 12.48
C LEU A 107 8.13 -18.31 11.18
N SER A 108 8.15 -16.98 11.12
CA SER A 108 8.70 -16.22 9.99
C SER A 108 10.17 -16.57 9.74
N PHE A 109 11.00 -16.57 10.78
CA PHE A 109 12.42 -16.97 10.68
C PHE A 109 12.59 -18.39 10.18
N LYS A 110 11.79 -19.33 10.69
CA LYS A 110 11.80 -20.73 10.25
C LYS A 110 11.40 -20.86 8.78
N ARG A 111 10.40 -20.12 8.32
CA ARG A 111 9.93 -20.19 6.93
C ARG A 111 10.89 -19.55 5.96
N LEU A 112 11.40 -18.38 6.29
CA LEU A 112 12.43 -17.68 5.51
C LEU A 112 13.79 -18.38 5.56
N ASN A 113 13.96 -19.39 6.43
CA ASN A 113 15.24 -20.07 6.63
C ASN A 113 16.39 -19.09 6.86
N CYS A 114 16.15 -18.04 7.66
CA CYS A 114 17.10 -16.97 7.92
C CYS A 114 17.48 -16.92 9.43
N ARG A 115 18.66 -16.39 9.72
CA ARG A 115 19.13 -16.15 11.09
C ARG A 115 18.93 -14.70 11.52
N ARG A 116 18.72 -13.79 10.55
CA ARG A 116 18.58 -12.35 10.76
C ARG A 116 17.60 -11.79 9.74
N LEU A 117 16.78 -10.84 10.19
CA LEU A 117 16.08 -9.88 9.34
C LEU A 117 16.77 -8.52 9.48
N ASP A 118 17.09 -7.89 8.35
CA ASP A 118 17.63 -6.52 8.37
C ASP A 118 16.55 -5.53 8.74
N LEU A 119 15.32 -5.75 8.25
CA LEU A 119 14.16 -4.92 8.50
C LEU A 119 12.98 -5.80 9.00
N LEU A 120 12.48 -5.51 10.19
CA LEU A 120 11.21 -6.07 10.69
C LEU A 120 10.13 -4.99 10.67
N GLY A 121 8.99 -5.25 9.99
CA GLY A 121 7.82 -4.39 10.05
C GLY A 121 6.78 -4.91 11.06
N ILE A 122 6.26 -4.05 11.93
CA ILE A 122 4.99 -4.33 12.61
C ILE A 122 3.88 -4.20 11.58
N HIS A 123 3.20 -5.31 11.27
CA HIS A 123 2.32 -5.42 10.12
C HIS A 123 0.93 -4.86 10.40
N GLY A 124 0.62 -3.70 9.82
CA GLY A 124 -0.74 -3.17 9.85
C GLY A 124 -1.10 -2.41 11.12
N ILE A 125 -0.32 -1.40 11.52
CA ILE A 125 -0.77 -0.44 12.53
C ILE A 125 -1.87 0.42 11.88
N ASN A 126 -3.11 -0.07 11.95
CA ASN A 126 -4.27 0.52 11.27
C ASN A 126 -5.29 1.13 12.24
N LEU A 127 -5.20 0.78 13.52
CA LEU A 127 -6.05 1.24 14.61
C LEU A 127 -5.17 1.71 15.78
N PRO A 128 -5.66 2.62 16.64
CA PRO A 128 -4.95 3.03 17.85
C PRO A 128 -4.56 1.86 18.76
N GLU A 129 -5.39 0.83 18.84
CA GLU A 129 -5.13 -0.40 19.59
C GLU A 129 -3.88 -1.12 19.11
N HIS A 130 -3.64 -1.17 17.78
CA HIS A 130 -2.45 -1.80 17.23
C HIS A 130 -1.17 -1.06 17.64
N LEU A 131 -1.21 0.27 17.67
CA LEU A 131 -0.10 1.08 18.15
C LEU A 131 0.12 0.85 19.66
N HIS A 132 -0.97 0.80 20.45
CA HIS A 132 -0.91 0.52 21.88
C HIS A 132 -0.33 -0.87 22.17
N GLN A 133 -0.84 -1.94 21.54
CA GLN A 133 -0.31 -3.31 21.65
C GLN A 133 1.18 -3.38 21.33
N THR A 134 1.62 -2.56 20.37
CA THR A 134 3.02 -2.49 19.98
C THR A 134 3.89 -1.81 21.03
N LEU A 135 3.48 -0.63 21.53
CA LEU A 135 4.35 0.27 22.29
C LEU A 135 4.14 0.24 23.80
N ARG A 136 3.07 -0.37 24.32
CA ARG A 136 2.85 -0.50 25.77
C ARG A 136 4.01 -1.27 26.44
N PRO A 137 4.34 -1.01 27.69
CA PRO A 137 5.28 -1.82 28.44
C PRO A 137 4.86 -3.31 28.43
N GLY A 138 5.81 -4.20 28.18
CA GLY A 138 5.56 -5.63 27.98
C GLY A 138 4.86 -5.97 26.64
N GLY A 139 4.79 -5.04 25.68
CA GLY A 139 4.16 -5.25 24.37
C GLY A 139 5.12 -5.83 23.33
N CYS A 140 4.66 -5.82 22.06
CA CYS A 140 5.42 -6.41 20.96
C CYS A 140 6.82 -5.76 20.76
N MET A 141 6.94 -4.44 21.05
CA MET A 141 8.22 -3.75 20.89
C MET A 141 9.30 -4.25 21.86
N ASP A 142 8.93 -4.69 23.07
CA ASP A 142 9.89 -5.24 24.03
C ASP A 142 10.49 -6.57 23.52
N VAL A 143 9.68 -7.40 22.86
CA VAL A 143 10.15 -8.60 22.15
C VAL A 143 11.12 -8.20 21.04
N VAL A 144 10.76 -7.21 20.21
CA VAL A 144 11.62 -6.73 19.10
C VAL A 144 12.96 -6.23 19.65
N ARG A 145 12.94 -5.40 20.70
CA ARG A 145 14.18 -4.85 21.30
C ARG A 145 15.10 -5.94 21.85
N ARG A 146 14.55 -6.98 22.46
CA ARG A 146 15.32 -8.15 22.87
C ARG A 146 15.97 -8.83 21.68
N TRP A 147 15.24 -9.08 20.59
CA TRP A 147 15.77 -9.70 19.39
C TRP A 147 16.78 -8.82 18.64
N GLN A 148 16.66 -7.49 18.74
CA GLN A 148 17.69 -6.57 18.26
C GLN A 148 18.98 -6.69 19.08
N ALA A 149 18.89 -6.78 20.40
CA ALA A 149 20.03 -6.99 21.28
C ALA A 149 20.73 -8.34 21.02
N GLU A 150 19.99 -9.37 20.59
CA GLU A 150 20.49 -10.67 20.15
C GLU A 150 21.10 -10.63 18.72
N GLY A 151 21.00 -9.52 18.00
CA GLY A 151 21.47 -9.37 16.62
C GLY A 151 20.61 -10.06 15.56
N ARG A 152 19.42 -10.54 15.92
CA ARG A 152 18.47 -11.23 15.02
C ARG A 152 17.65 -10.26 14.16
N ILE A 153 17.39 -9.07 14.65
CA ILE A 153 16.69 -7.99 13.94
C ILE A 153 17.63 -6.79 13.84
N GLY A 154 17.76 -6.21 12.65
CA GLY A 154 18.51 -4.97 12.44
C GLY A 154 17.70 -3.76 12.89
N HIS A 155 16.70 -3.41 12.12
CA HIS A 155 15.84 -2.23 12.34
C HIS A 155 14.38 -2.61 12.39
N VAL A 156 13.57 -1.78 13.06
CA VAL A 156 12.13 -1.99 13.17
C VAL A 156 11.36 -0.81 12.59
N GLY A 157 10.37 -1.12 11.75
CA GLY A 157 9.41 -0.15 11.22
C GLY A 157 7.99 -0.66 11.35
N PHE A 158 7.08 -0.04 10.63
CA PHE A 158 5.70 -0.49 10.56
C PHE A 158 5.11 -0.34 9.17
N SER A 159 4.10 -1.15 8.85
CA SER A 159 3.26 -0.96 7.68
C SER A 159 1.85 -0.53 8.10
N THR A 160 1.15 0.21 7.24
CA THR A 160 -0.13 0.77 7.63
C THR A 160 -1.08 1.00 6.45
N HIS A 161 -2.37 0.90 6.76
CA HIS A 161 -3.50 1.34 5.95
C HIS A 161 -4.42 2.27 6.77
N GLY A 162 -3.96 2.66 7.96
CA GLY A 162 -4.69 3.50 8.89
C GLY A 162 -4.86 4.94 8.38
N PRO A 163 -5.60 5.75 9.13
CA PRO A 163 -5.77 7.17 8.83
C PRO A 163 -4.47 7.94 9.06
N THR A 164 -4.34 9.07 8.37
CA THR A 164 -3.12 9.91 8.34
C THR A 164 -2.67 10.38 9.72
N ASP A 165 -3.61 10.69 10.62
CA ASP A 165 -3.33 11.11 11.99
C ASP A 165 -2.66 9.99 12.82
N LEU A 166 -3.15 8.76 12.70
CA LEU A 166 -2.53 7.58 13.34
C LEU A 166 -1.12 7.31 12.76
N ILE A 167 -0.96 7.43 11.43
CA ILE A 167 0.35 7.24 10.80
C ILE A 167 1.33 8.29 11.30
N THR A 168 0.91 9.55 11.32
CA THR A 168 1.71 10.68 11.81
C THR A 168 2.08 10.50 13.29
N ALA A 169 1.12 10.09 14.13
CA ALA A 169 1.37 9.78 15.54
C ALA A 169 2.38 8.63 15.70
N SER A 170 2.26 7.58 14.88
CA SER A 170 3.20 6.45 14.89
C SER A 170 4.62 6.88 14.50
N CYS A 171 4.77 7.72 13.47
CA CYS A 171 6.06 8.30 13.10
C CYS A 171 6.65 9.13 14.24
N ASN A 172 5.85 9.99 14.86
CA ASN A 172 6.28 10.88 15.93
C ASN A 172 6.54 10.17 17.27
N SER A 173 6.19 8.90 17.41
CA SER A 173 6.47 8.11 18.62
C SER A 173 7.97 7.92 18.89
N GLY A 174 8.81 8.08 17.85
CA GLY A 174 10.26 7.82 17.92
C GLY A 174 10.65 6.34 18.02
N ALA A 175 9.68 5.43 18.03
CA ALA A 175 9.90 4.00 18.23
C ALA A 175 10.34 3.24 16.97
N PHE A 176 10.10 3.80 15.77
CA PHE A 176 10.26 3.13 14.49
C PHE A 176 11.35 3.78 13.64
N ASP A 177 12.09 2.98 12.89
CA ASP A 177 13.18 3.41 12.02
C ASP A 177 12.70 3.68 10.58
N TYR A 178 11.56 3.08 10.18
CA TYR A 178 10.99 3.26 8.84
C TYR A 178 9.48 3.02 8.84
N VAL A 179 8.82 3.46 7.76
CA VAL A 179 7.39 3.26 7.52
C VAL A 179 7.12 2.76 6.11
N ASN A 180 6.21 1.77 6.01
CA ASN A 180 5.64 1.29 4.76
C ASN A 180 4.21 1.85 4.65
N LEU A 181 3.98 2.79 3.72
CA LEU A 181 2.70 3.49 3.59
C LEU A 181 2.27 3.67 2.14
N HIS A 182 1.05 4.17 1.95
CA HIS A 182 0.47 4.46 0.65
C HIS A 182 0.59 5.94 0.33
N TRP A 183 1.21 6.25 -0.81
CA TRP A 183 1.27 7.60 -1.37
C TRP A 183 1.52 7.51 -2.88
N TYR A 184 0.56 7.97 -3.68
CA TYR A 184 0.54 7.86 -5.15
C TYR A 184 -0.12 9.09 -5.74
N PHE A 185 -0.03 9.27 -7.05
CA PHE A 185 -0.70 10.38 -7.73
C PHE A 185 -2.20 10.45 -7.40
N ILE A 186 -2.91 9.31 -7.42
CA ILE A 186 -4.36 9.27 -7.13
C ILE A 186 -4.70 9.36 -5.64
N ARG A 187 -3.72 9.24 -4.75
CA ARG A 187 -3.92 9.23 -3.30
C ARG A 187 -2.74 9.88 -2.57
N GLN A 188 -2.92 11.13 -2.19
CA GLN A 188 -1.88 11.95 -1.55
C GLN A 188 -2.23 12.32 -0.09
N ASP A 189 -3.26 11.74 0.49
CA ASP A 189 -3.74 12.06 1.85
C ASP A 189 -2.65 11.88 2.93
N ASN A 190 -1.67 10.99 2.70
CA ASN A 190 -0.58 10.72 3.62
C ASN A 190 0.63 11.66 3.47
N ASP A 191 0.50 12.77 2.74
CA ASP A 191 1.58 13.75 2.61
C ASP A 191 2.09 14.27 3.97
N PRO A 192 1.24 14.59 4.97
CA PRO A 192 1.70 14.96 6.31
C PRO A 192 2.49 13.85 7.02
N SER A 193 2.21 12.58 6.71
CA SER A 193 2.95 11.45 7.29
C SER A 193 4.35 11.30 6.68
N LEU A 194 4.53 11.67 5.40
CA LEU A 194 5.88 11.76 4.79
C LEU A 194 6.72 12.83 5.49
N ASP A 195 6.14 14.00 5.81
CA ASP A 195 6.83 15.06 6.54
C ASP A 195 7.19 14.62 7.96
N ALA A 196 6.28 13.95 8.66
CA ALA A 196 6.53 13.41 9.99
C ALA A 196 7.66 12.36 9.96
N ALA A 197 7.66 11.46 9.00
CA ALA A 197 8.73 10.47 8.82
C ALA A 197 10.07 11.13 8.54
N ARG A 198 10.10 12.15 7.65
CA ARG A 198 11.30 12.93 7.36
C ARG A 198 11.84 13.67 8.59
N ALA A 199 10.96 14.29 9.39
CA ALA A 199 11.33 14.99 10.61
C ALA A 199 11.99 14.06 11.65
N GLN A 200 11.66 12.78 11.61
CA GLN A 200 12.21 11.73 12.48
C GLN A 200 13.37 10.95 11.83
N ASP A 201 13.86 11.39 10.67
CA ASP A 201 14.89 10.67 9.88
C ASP A 201 14.52 9.20 9.65
N MET A 202 13.26 8.91 9.36
CA MET A 202 12.77 7.56 9.09
C MET A 202 12.91 7.22 7.61
N GLY A 203 13.17 5.94 7.31
CA GLY A 203 13.02 5.42 5.96
C GLY A 203 11.54 5.41 5.51
N VAL A 204 11.27 5.83 4.27
CA VAL A 204 9.92 5.78 3.69
C VAL A 204 9.89 4.81 2.52
N PHE A 205 9.01 3.84 2.61
CA PHE A 205 8.79 2.78 1.62
C PHE A 205 7.34 2.83 1.13
N ILE A 206 7.13 3.20 -0.13
CA ILE A 206 5.80 3.22 -0.74
C ILE A 206 5.41 1.81 -1.16
N ILE A 207 4.30 1.29 -0.62
CA ILE A 207 3.83 -0.07 -0.88
C ILE A 207 2.73 -0.12 -1.93
N SER A 208 2.77 -1.15 -2.79
CA SER A 208 1.76 -1.46 -3.82
C SER A 208 1.44 -0.31 -4.78
N PRO A 209 2.43 0.44 -5.33
CA PRO A 209 2.17 1.60 -6.19
C PRO A 209 1.40 1.21 -7.46
N THR A 210 1.59 0.03 -8.00
CA THR A 210 0.92 -0.45 -9.22
C THR A 210 -0.54 -0.84 -8.95
N ASP A 211 -0.79 -1.68 -7.94
CA ASP A 211 -2.14 -2.16 -7.64
C ASP A 211 -3.00 -1.06 -7.01
N LYS A 212 -2.50 -0.46 -5.93
CA LYS A 212 -3.24 0.53 -5.16
C LYS A 212 -3.14 1.95 -5.73
N GLY A 213 -2.22 2.15 -6.65
CA GLY A 213 -2.11 3.37 -7.46
C GLY A 213 -3.12 3.43 -8.61
N GLY A 214 -4.05 2.44 -8.73
CA GLY A 214 -5.11 2.48 -9.74
C GLY A 214 -5.22 1.23 -10.63
N HIS A 215 -4.77 0.05 -10.19
CA HIS A 215 -4.68 -1.17 -11.01
C HIS A 215 -3.87 -0.96 -12.30
N LEU A 216 -2.72 -0.28 -12.19
CA LEU A 216 -1.94 0.22 -13.31
C LEU A 216 -1.33 -0.87 -14.22
N HIS A 217 -1.37 -2.14 -13.80
CA HIS A 217 -1.01 -3.28 -14.64
C HIS A 217 -2.07 -3.63 -15.71
N SER A 218 -3.29 -3.09 -15.54
CA SER A 218 -4.41 -3.22 -16.50
C SER A 218 -5.14 -1.88 -16.61
N PRO A 219 -4.46 -0.82 -17.09
CA PRO A 219 -5.02 0.53 -17.11
C PRO A 219 -6.15 0.64 -18.13
N SER A 220 -7.11 1.55 -17.89
CA SER A 220 -8.12 1.90 -18.89
C SER A 220 -7.47 2.57 -20.11
N GLN A 221 -8.15 2.51 -21.27
CA GLN A 221 -7.69 3.19 -22.47
C GLN A 221 -7.54 4.71 -22.24
N ARG A 222 -8.51 5.31 -21.51
CA ARG A 222 -8.44 6.73 -21.15
C ARG A 222 -7.20 7.07 -20.32
N LEU A 223 -6.85 6.23 -19.34
CA LEU A 223 -5.66 6.47 -18.53
C LEU A 223 -4.37 6.35 -19.36
N LEU A 224 -4.30 5.37 -20.28
CA LEU A 224 -3.18 5.25 -21.21
C LEU A 224 -3.01 6.52 -22.06
N GLU A 225 -4.09 7.04 -22.63
CA GLU A 225 -4.09 8.26 -23.44
C GLU A 225 -3.66 9.49 -22.63
N LEU A 226 -4.18 9.64 -21.42
CA LEU A 226 -3.83 10.76 -20.54
C LEU A 226 -2.37 10.70 -20.06
N CYS A 227 -1.83 9.52 -19.86
CA CYS A 227 -0.44 9.34 -19.42
C CYS A 227 0.56 9.40 -20.59
N ALA A 228 0.14 9.26 -21.86
CA ALA A 228 1.06 9.22 -22.99
C ALA A 228 2.04 10.42 -23.02
N PRO A 229 3.31 10.23 -23.37
CA PRO A 229 3.93 9.03 -23.91
C PRO A 229 4.39 8.01 -22.86
N LEU A 230 4.13 8.26 -21.54
CA LEU A 230 4.52 7.36 -20.46
C LEU A 230 3.44 6.28 -20.29
N HIS A 231 3.87 5.07 -19.93
CA HIS A 231 2.93 4.09 -19.36
C HIS A 231 2.49 4.56 -17.97
N PRO A 232 1.22 4.32 -17.51
CA PRO A 232 0.75 4.72 -16.19
C PRO A 232 1.62 4.22 -15.01
N ILE A 233 2.21 3.03 -15.10
CA ILE A 233 3.19 2.54 -14.11
C ILE A 233 4.41 3.46 -14.07
N VAL A 234 5.00 3.75 -15.22
CA VAL A 234 6.19 4.62 -15.33
C VAL A 234 5.89 6.01 -14.76
N PHE A 235 4.75 6.58 -15.13
CA PHE A 235 4.31 7.87 -14.59
C PHE A 235 4.19 7.86 -13.06
N ASN A 236 3.51 6.85 -12.51
CA ASN A 236 3.26 6.78 -11.05
C ASN A 236 4.54 6.49 -10.26
N ASP A 237 5.44 5.66 -10.78
CA ASP A 237 6.73 5.39 -10.16
C ASP A 237 7.61 6.64 -10.15
N LEU A 238 7.68 7.37 -11.27
CA LEU A 238 8.38 8.66 -11.35
C LEU A 238 7.77 9.68 -10.40
N PHE A 239 6.43 9.73 -10.29
CA PHE A 239 5.74 10.60 -9.34
C PHE A 239 6.17 10.30 -7.90
N CYS A 240 6.19 9.03 -7.50
CA CYS A 240 6.60 8.62 -6.16
C CYS A 240 8.11 8.89 -5.91
N LEU A 241 8.96 8.44 -6.83
CA LEU A 241 10.42 8.49 -6.66
C LEU A 241 11.02 9.89 -6.82
N LYS A 242 10.32 10.80 -7.53
CA LYS A 242 10.73 12.20 -7.62
C LYS A 242 10.74 12.90 -6.26
N ASP A 243 9.87 12.51 -5.34
CA ASP A 243 9.83 13.09 -4.01
C ASP A 243 11.03 12.60 -3.18
N PRO A 244 11.89 13.51 -2.67
CA PRO A 244 13.08 13.12 -1.92
C PRO A 244 12.76 12.49 -0.56
N ARG A 245 11.52 12.59 -0.07
CA ARG A 245 11.05 11.92 1.16
C ARG A 245 10.81 10.43 0.95
N VAL A 246 10.61 9.99 -0.31
CA VAL A 246 10.40 8.58 -0.66
C VAL A 246 11.75 7.93 -0.96
N HIS A 247 12.07 6.84 -0.30
CA HIS A 247 13.36 6.17 -0.45
C HIS A 247 13.32 4.99 -1.40
N THR A 248 12.21 4.26 -1.41
CA THR A 248 12.01 3.09 -2.26
C THR A 248 10.52 2.83 -2.50
N ILE A 249 10.20 2.12 -3.58
CA ILE A 249 8.84 1.65 -3.87
C ILE A 249 8.81 0.13 -4.01
N SER A 250 7.70 -0.50 -3.59
CA SER A 250 7.52 -1.97 -3.69
C SER A 250 7.03 -2.36 -5.08
N VAL A 251 7.83 -3.14 -5.78
CA VAL A 251 7.47 -3.76 -7.06
C VAL A 251 6.83 -5.12 -6.78
N GLY A 252 5.55 -5.24 -7.07
CA GLY A 252 4.79 -6.49 -6.95
C GLY A 252 4.82 -7.27 -8.26
N ALA A 253 5.94 -7.96 -8.54
CA ALA A 253 6.09 -8.78 -9.72
C ALA A 253 5.47 -10.17 -9.52
N SER A 254 4.63 -10.63 -10.48
CA SER A 254 4.13 -12.00 -10.54
C SER A 254 4.97 -12.89 -11.45
N ARG A 255 5.77 -12.28 -12.31
CA ARG A 255 6.66 -12.92 -13.29
C ARG A 255 7.81 -11.97 -13.63
N PRO A 256 8.90 -12.47 -14.25
CA PRO A 256 10.08 -11.66 -14.56
C PRO A 256 9.80 -10.38 -15.32
N GLU A 257 8.93 -10.43 -16.34
CA GLU A 257 8.63 -9.30 -17.24
C GLU A 257 7.92 -8.13 -16.56
N ASP A 258 7.29 -8.38 -15.41
CA ASP A 258 6.63 -7.32 -14.64
C ASP A 258 7.61 -6.27 -14.08
N LEU A 259 8.93 -6.53 -14.14
CA LEU A 259 9.98 -5.60 -13.70
C LEU A 259 10.27 -4.49 -14.73
N ASP A 260 9.99 -4.71 -16.01
CA ASP A 260 10.50 -3.87 -17.11
C ASP A 260 10.06 -2.40 -17.03
N LEU A 261 8.77 -2.16 -16.79
CA LEU A 261 8.23 -0.79 -16.68
C LEU A 261 8.76 -0.04 -15.45
N HIS A 262 9.05 -0.74 -14.37
CA HIS A 262 9.65 -0.15 -13.19
C HIS A 262 11.12 0.23 -13.42
N LEU A 263 11.86 -0.62 -14.13
CA LEU A 263 13.23 -0.34 -14.57
C LEU A 263 13.26 0.85 -15.55
N GLU A 264 12.29 0.93 -16.48
CA GLU A 264 12.13 2.09 -17.36
C GLU A 264 11.93 3.37 -16.54
N ALA A 265 11.09 3.36 -15.51
CA ALA A 265 10.87 4.53 -14.64
C ALA A 265 12.18 5.00 -14.00
N VAL A 266 12.96 4.08 -13.41
CA VAL A 266 14.23 4.43 -12.78
C VAL A 266 15.23 4.98 -13.80
N SER A 267 15.29 4.43 -15.01
CA SER A 267 16.19 4.93 -16.06
C SER A 267 15.91 6.37 -16.50
N ARG A 268 14.69 6.87 -16.22
CA ARG A 268 14.22 8.22 -16.57
C ARG A 268 14.11 9.17 -15.38
N LEU A 269 14.56 8.76 -14.18
CA LEU A 269 14.33 9.50 -12.94
C LEU A 269 14.96 10.89 -12.93
N GLU A 270 16.11 11.08 -13.56
CA GLU A 270 16.77 12.38 -13.67
C GLU A 270 15.90 13.41 -14.40
N ASP A 271 15.12 12.96 -15.39
CA ASP A 271 14.19 13.79 -16.17
C ASP A 271 12.76 13.79 -15.61
N ALA A 272 12.51 13.16 -14.47
CA ALA A 272 11.16 12.95 -13.91
C ALA A 272 10.32 14.24 -13.88
N SER A 273 10.88 15.35 -13.44
CA SER A 273 10.16 16.63 -13.34
C SER A 273 9.64 17.12 -14.69
N ILE A 274 10.42 16.94 -15.76
CA ILE A 274 10.06 17.33 -17.12
C ILE A 274 9.05 16.36 -17.72
N LEU A 275 9.24 15.07 -17.48
CA LEU A 275 8.40 14.01 -18.06
C LEU A 275 7.00 13.96 -17.43
N ILE A 276 6.88 14.11 -16.13
CA ILE A 276 5.59 13.97 -15.45
C ILE A 276 4.74 15.25 -15.47
N ALA A 277 5.33 16.45 -15.58
CA ALA A 277 4.58 17.69 -15.51
C ALA A 277 3.45 17.78 -16.57
N PRO A 278 3.68 17.50 -17.87
CA PRO A 278 2.61 17.55 -18.86
C PRO A 278 1.57 16.44 -18.68
N VAL A 279 1.94 15.30 -18.08
CA VAL A 279 0.99 14.23 -17.75
C VAL A 279 0.11 14.65 -16.58
N GLN A 280 0.70 15.23 -15.52
CA GLN A 280 -0.04 15.76 -14.37
C GLN A 280 -1.06 16.83 -14.81
N GLU A 281 -0.64 17.76 -15.68
CA GLU A 281 -1.53 18.79 -16.22
C GLU A 281 -2.71 18.18 -16.97
N ARG A 282 -2.50 17.22 -17.88
CA ARG A 282 -3.58 16.55 -18.61
C ARG A 282 -4.54 15.80 -17.68
N LEU A 283 -4.00 15.10 -16.68
CA LEU A 283 -4.82 14.40 -15.69
C LEU A 283 -5.66 15.38 -14.85
N GLN A 284 -5.10 16.52 -14.46
CA GLN A 284 -5.80 17.58 -13.74
C GLN A 284 -6.87 18.25 -14.59
N LEU A 285 -6.56 18.56 -15.87
CA LEU A 285 -7.52 19.13 -16.81
C LEU A 285 -8.68 18.16 -17.05
N ALA A 286 -8.41 16.89 -17.31
CA ALA A 286 -9.45 15.87 -17.47
C ALA A 286 -10.35 15.75 -16.23
N ALA A 287 -9.78 15.87 -15.03
CA ALA A 287 -10.56 15.88 -13.79
C ALA A 287 -11.42 17.16 -13.68
N ALA A 288 -10.89 18.32 -14.04
CA ALA A 288 -11.61 19.58 -14.01
C ALA A 288 -12.75 19.61 -15.04
N GLU A 289 -12.53 19.06 -16.23
CA GLU A 289 -13.56 18.93 -17.27
C GLU A 289 -14.71 17.99 -16.83
N ALA A 290 -14.36 16.85 -16.22
CA ALA A 290 -15.37 15.85 -15.82
C ALA A 290 -16.15 16.24 -14.57
N LEU A 291 -15.51 16.87 -13.60
CA LEU A 291 -16.06 17.09 -12.25
C LEU A 291 -16.40 18.55 -11.95
N GLY A 292 -15.71 19.49 -12.59
CA GLY A 292 -15.77 20.92 -12.32
C GLY A 292 -14.82 21.37 -11.21
N HIS A 293 -14.29 22.60 -11.36
CA HIS A 293 -13.32 23.16 -10.41
C HIS A 293 -13.88 23.32 -9.00
N ASP A 294 -15.14 23.76 -8.87
CA ASP A 294 -15.79 23.96 -7.57
C ASP A 294 -15.91 22.66 -6.80
N TRP A 295 -16.30 21.58 -7.49
CA TRP A 295 -16.34 20.24 -6.89
C TRP A 295 -14.95 19.80 -6.44
N LEU A 296 -13.95 19.85 -7.30
CA LEU A 296 -12.59 19.42 -6.97
C LEU A 296 -12.00 20.17 -5.79
N GLY A 297 -12.31 21.46 -5.66
CA GLY A 297 -11.83 22.29 -4.55
C GLY A 297 -12.55 22.08 -3.21
N SER A 298 -13.74 21.46 -3.21
CA SER A 298 -14.60 21.48 -2.02
C SER A 298 -15.40 20.20 -1.75
N TRP A 299 -15.25 19.13 -2.52
CA TRP A 299 -16.08 17.92 -2.38
C TRP A 299 -15.99 17.23 -1.00
N ARG A 300 -14.86 17.41 -0.28
CA ARG A 300 -14.66 16.89 1.08
C ARG A 300 -15.23 17.79 2.17
N GLN A 301 -15.55 19.04 1.84
CA GLN A 301 -15.93 20.03 2.84
C GLN A 301 -17.27 19.67 3.50
N GLY A 302 -17.27 19.67 4.83
CA GLY A 302 -18.47 19.44 5.63
C GLY A 302 -19.03 18.00 5.57
N LEU A 303 -18.25 17.03 5.10
CA LEU A 303 -18.63 15.62 5.17
C LEU A 303 -18.54 15.13 6.63
N PRO A 304 -19.53 14.35 7.09
CA PRO A 304 -19.47 13.66 8.39
C PRO A 304 -18.44 12.52 8.36
N SER A 305 -18.01 12.06 9.54
CA SER A 305 -17.29 10.80 9.65
C SER A 305 -18.23 9.64 9.27
N TRP A 306 -17.67 8.52 8.82
CA TRP A 306 -18.50 7.38 8.39
C TRP A 306 -19.33 6.80 9.54
N GLN A 307 -18.86 6.89 10.79
CA GLN A 307 -19.58 6.45 11.99
C GLN A 307 -20.86 7.27 12.23
N ASP A 308 -20.89 8.53 11.78
CA ASP A 308 -22.01 9.45 11.96
C ASP A 308 -22.98 9.44 10.78
N THR A 309 -22.76 8.57 9.78
CA THR A 309 -23.64 8.46 8.60
C THR A 309 -24.65 7.33 8.79
N PRO A 310 -25.87 7.45 8.19
CA PRO A 310 -26.81 6.34 8.16
C PRO A 310 -26.17 5.09 7.53
N GLY A 311 -26.28 3.95 8.24
CA GLY A 311 -25.69 2.68 7.79
C GLY A 311 -24.18 2.68 7.68
N GLU A 312 -23.52 3.61 8.37
CA GLU A 312 -22.07 3.75 8.37
C GLU A 312 -21.45 3.94 6.97
N ILE A 313 -22.20 4.59 6.06
CA ILE A 313 -21.73 4.82 4.68
C ILE A 313 -20.47 5.70 4.68
N ASN A 314 -19.38 5.21 4.08
CA ASN A 314 -18.12 5.97 4.01
C ASN A 314 -18.14 6.97 2.85
N LEU A 315 -18.75 8.14 3.08
CA LEU A 315 -18.87 9.19 2.08
C LEU A 315 -17.53 9.66 1.51
N PRO A 316 -16.50 9.96 2.32
CA PRO A 316 -15.20 10.39 1.79
C PRO A 316 -14.59 9.39 0.80
N VAL A 317 -14.66 8.10 1.09
CA VAL A 317 -14.13 7.06 0.19
C VAL A 317 -14.99 6.96 -1.07
N LEU A 318 -16.31 6.94 -0.95
CA LEU A 318 -17.21 6.81 -2.11
C LEU A 318 -17.08 7.99 -3.07
N LEU A 319 -17.02 9.21 -2.56
CA LEU A 319 -16.84 10.40 -3.39
C LEU A 319 -15.45 10.44 -4.03
N TRP A 320 -14.42 9.96 -3.35
CA TRP A 320 -13.10 9.76 -3.95
C TRP A 320 -13.16 8.74 -5.09
N LEU A 321 -13.83 7.59 -4.93
CA LEU A 321 -14.03 6.62 -6.00
C LEU A 321 -14.81 7.21 -7.19
N HIS A 322 -15.84 8.02 -6.92
CA HIS A 322 -16.53 8.77 -7.96
C HIS A 322 -15.58 9.66 -8.77
N ASN A 323 -14.71 10.40 -8.08
CA ASN A 323 -13.75 11.27 -8.76
C ASN A 323 -12.80 10.47 -9.66
N LEU A 324 -12.31 9.31 -9.20
CA LEU A 324 -11.42 8.45 -9.99
C LEU A 324 -12.11 7.89 -11.24
N LEU A 325 -13.40 7.54 -11.10
CA LEU A 325 -14.21 7.05 -12.21
C LEU A 325 -14.41 8.10 -13.29
N GLU A 326 -14.94 9.25 -12.89
CA GLU A 326 -15.34 10.31 -13.85
C GLU A 326 -14.11 10.97 -14.49
N ALA A 327 -13.04 11.20 -13.73
CA ALA A 327 -11.84 11.84 -14.24
C ALA A 327 -11.02 10.93 -15.17
N TRP A 328 -10.80 9.68 -14.76
CA TRP A 328 -9.74 8.84 -15.38
C TRP A 328 -10.21 7.43 -15.74
N ASP A 329 -11.49 7.12 -15.64
CA ASP A 329 -12.08 5.80 -15.94
C ASP A 329 -11.41 4.64 -15.18
N LEU A 330 -11.14 4.83 -13.89
CA LEU A 330 -10.56 3.80 -13.03
C LEU A 330 -11.63 2.82 -12.50
N GLU A 331 -12.51 2.31 -13.38
CA GLU A 331 -13.66 1.52 -12.98
C GLU A 331 -13.27 0.21 -12.28
N SER A 332 -12.32 -0.53 -12.82
CA SER A 332 -11.84 -1.77 -12.20
C SER A 332 -11.35 -1.56 -10.77
N TYR A 333 -10.57 -0.49 -10.57
CA TYR A 333 -10.07 -0.10 -9.25
C TYR A 333 -11.21 0.32 -8.31
N ALA A 334 -12.08 1.22 -8.78
CA ALA A 334 -13.20 1.72 -7.99
C ALA A 334 -14.15 0.60 -7.58
N ARG A 335 -14.46 -0.34 -8.48
CA ARG A 335 -15.29 -1.52 -8.21
C ARG A 335 -14.69 -2.40 -7.13
N ALA A 336 -13.40 -2.70 -7.21
CA ALA A 336 -12.72 -3.50 -6.20
C ALA A 336 -12.73 -2.82 -4.81
N ARG A 337 -12.56 -1.48 -4.76
CA ARG A 337 -12.57 -0.74 -3.48
C ARG A 337 -13.98 -0.55 -2.92
N TYR A 338 -14.96 -0.32 -3.76
CA TYR A 338 -16.37 -0.25 -3.37
C TYR A 338 -16.84 -1.54 -2.69
N ARG A 339 -16.46 -2.71 -3.25
CA ARG A 339 -16.83 -4.02 -2.72
C ARG A 339 -16.09 -4.43 -1.44
N LEU A 340 -15.00 -3.75 -1.10
CA LEU A 340 -14.31 -3.92 0.19
C LEU A 340 -15.00 -3.18 1.33
N LEU A 341 -15.78 -2.13 1.04
CA LEU A 341 -16.57 -1.44 2.05
C LEU A 341 -17.65 -2.36 2.61
N GLY A 342 -17.84 -2.34 3.93
CA GLY A 342 -18.77 -3.22 4.63
C GLY A 342 -18.22 -4.61 4.96
N SER A 343 -16.96 -4.92 4.59
CA SER A 343 -16.31 -6.20 4.92
C SER A 343 -15.68 -6.23 6.32
N GLY A 344 -15.81 -5.16 7.11
CA GLY A 344 -15.16 -5.03 8.44
C GLY A 344 -13.65 -4.76 8.38
N GLY A 345 -13.09 -4.52 7.20
CA GLY A 345 -11.66 -4.27 7.03
C GLY A 345 -11.26 -2.86 7.44
N HIS A 346 -10.09 -2.71 8.06
CA HIS A 346 -9.61 -1.42 8.58
C HIS A 346 -9.17 -0.43 7.48
N TRP A 347 -8.89 -0.90 6.27
CA TRP A 347 -8.42 -0.03 5.20
C TRP A 347 -9.53 0.76 4.52
N PHE A 348 -10.69 0.12 4.33
CA PHE A 348 -11.92 0.74 3.86
C PHE A 348 -13.00 0.48 4.92
N ALA A 349 -12.88 1.21 6.03
CA ALA A 349 -13.83 1.12 7.12
C ALA A 349 -15.20 1.68 6.68
N GLY A 350 -16.26 1.28 7.39
CA GLY A 350 -17.64 1.66 7.07
C GLY A 350 -18.20 0.89 5.88
N SER A 351 -19.36 1.29 5.42
CA SER A 351 -20.16 0.62 4.38
C SER A 351 -20.10 1.35 3.05
N ASN A 352 -20.43 0.61 1.97
CA ASN A 352 -20.70 1.17 0.67
C ASN A 352 -22.16 1.75 0.59
N ALA A 353 -22.61 2.12 -0.61
CA ALA A 353 -23.92 2.70 -0.81
C ALA A 353 -25.03 1.68 -1.12
N ASP A 354 -24.81 0.37 -0.96
CA ASP A 354 -25.77 -0.65 -1.39
C ASP A 354 -27.10 -0.58 -0.63
N ALA A 355 -27.08 -0.16 0.64
CA ALA A 355 -28.28 0.03 1.46
C ALA A 355 -29.13 1.24 1.08
N LEU A 356 -28.60 2.17 0.25
CA LEU A 356 -29.30 3.37 -0.16
C LEU A 356 -30.46 3.07 -1.11
N GLY A 357 -31.64 3.59 -0.78
CA GLY A 357 -32.89 3.33 -1.51
C GLY A 357 -33.63 2.06 -1.07
N ASP A 358 -33.00 1.22 -0.23
CA ASP A 358 -33.60 0.03 0.34
C ASP A 358 -33.96 0.24 1.82
N THR A 359 -32.94 0.37 2.69
CA THR A 359 -33.09 0.57 4.14
C THR A 359 -32.70 1.98 4.59
N ILE A 360 -32.04 2.76 3.73
CA ILE A 360 -31.61 4.14 3.98
C ILE A 360 -32.21 5.02 2.89
N ASP A 361 -32.98 6.05 3.30
CA ASP A 361 -33.53 7.01 2.38
C ASP A 361 -32.67 8.29 2.23
N ASP A 362 -32.97 9.08 1.20
CA ASP A 362 -32.24 10.32 0.95
C ASP A 362 -32.40 11.34 2.07
N ALA A 363 -33.54 11.37 2.79
CA ALA A 363 -33.78 12.33 3.86
C ALA A 363 -32.82 12.09 5.05
N GLN A 364 -32.54 10.82 5.36
CA GLN A 364 -31.57 10.46 6.38
C GLN A 364 -30.15 10.94 6.01
N LEU A 365 -29.73 10.76 4.74
CA LEU A 365 -28.46 11.29 4.25
C LEU A 365 -28.40 12.81 4.25
N LEU A 366 -29.45 13.48 3.76
CA LEU A 366 -29.50 14.92 3.70
C LEU A 366 -29.40 15.57 5.10
N ASN A 367 -29.89 14.91 6.14
CA ASN A 367 -29.78 15.41 7.51
C ASN A 367 -28.33 15.49 7.99
N VAL A 368 -27.48 14.53 7.65
CA VAL A 368 -26.06 14.51 8.08
C VAL A 368 -25.15 15.31 7.15
N LEU A 369 -25.62 15.66 5.95
CA LEU A 369 -24.89 16.46 4.96
C LEU A 369 -25.09 17.96 5.09
N GLY A 370 -25.70 18.45 6.18
CA GLY A 370 -26.09 19.86 6.34
C GLY A 370 -24.95 20.88 6.21
N HIS A 371 -23.71 20.47 6.43
CA HIS A 371 -22.54 21.34 6.29
C HIS A 371 -21.81 21.20 4.93
N SER A 372 -22.22 20.27 4.09
CA SER A 372 -21.60 20.09 2.78
C SER A 372 -22.23 21.05 1.74
N PRO A 373 -21.42 21.77 0.94
CA PRO A 373 -21.93 22.58 -0.17
C PRO A 373 -22.56 21.71 -1.28
N TRP A 374 -22.32 20.38 -1.23
CA TRP A 374 -22.77 19.41 -2.22
C TRP A 374 -23.89 18.50 -1.71
N ARG A 375 -24.54 18.90 -0.63
CA ARG A 375 -25.60 18.16 0.05
C ARG A 375 -26.59 17.52 -0.92
N ASP A 376 -27.13 18.30 -1.85
CA ASP A 376 -28.19 17.86 -2.77
C ASP A 376 -27.67 17.00 -3.94
N ARG A 377 -26.36 17.07 -4.25
CA ARG A 377 -25.72 16.30 -5.33
C ARG A 377 -25.27 14.90 -4.86
N ILE A 378 -24.83 14.77 -3.62
CA ILE A 378 -24.22 13.54 -3.08
C ILE A 378 -25.14 12.32 -3.19
N PRO A 379 -26.43 12.34 -2.82
CA PRO A 379 -27.32 11.18 -2.95
C PRO A 379 -27.39 10.62 -4.38
N GLY A 380 -27.43 11.51 -5.38
CA GLY A 380 -27.40 11.12 -6.79
C GLY A 380 -26.10 10.41 -7.20
N ILE A 381 -24.96 10.90 -6.72
CA ILE A 381 -23.66 10.27 -6.95
C ILE A 381 -23.63 8.86 -6.34
N LEU A 382 -24.08 8.71 -5.10
CA LEU A 382 -24.09 7.41 -4.40
C LEU A 382 -24.97 6.38 -5.12
N ARG A 383 -26.13 6.77 -5.63
CA ARG A 383 -26.99 5.90 -6.45
C ARG A 383 -26.29 5.47 -7.74
N THR A 384 -25.59 6.38 -8.40
CA THR A 384 -24.81 6.07 -9.61
C THR A 384 -23.70 5.05 -9.29
N LEU A 385 -22.98 5.25 -8.17
CA LEU A 385 -21.95 4.30 -7.72
C LEU A 385 -22.53 2.93 -7.40
N LYS A 386 -23.68 2.88 -6.68
CA LYS A 386 -24.41 1.63 -6.41
C LYS A 386 -24.69 0.89 -7.72
N VAL A 387 -25.28 1.53 -8.71
CA VAL A 387 -25.61 0.90 -10.01
C VAL A 387 -24.37 0.42 -10.75
N ARG A 388 -23.27 1.20 -10.77
CA ARG A 388 -22.06 0.86 -11.54
C ARG A 388 -21.16 -0.16 -10.85
N LEU A 389 -21.06 -0.14 -9.51
CA LEU A 389 -20.00 -0.82 -8.78
C LEU A 389 -20.51 -1.96 -7.89
N ALA A 390 -21.81 -2.05 -7.60
CA ALA A 390 -22.38 -3.09 -6.76
C ALA A 390 -22.06 -4.51 -7.27
N GLY A 391 -22.14 -5.49 -6.38
CA GLY A 391 -21.87 -6.87 -6.64
C GLY A 391 -21.47 -7.60 -5.37
N GLU A 392 -21.01 -8.84 -5.48
CA GLU A 392 -20.59 -9.61 -4.32
C GLU A 392 -19.52 -8.87 -3.49
N SER A 393 -19.74 -8.82 -2.17
CA SER A 393 -18.78 -8.26 -1.23
C SER A 393 -17.45 -8.98 -1.35
N GLN A 394 -16.36 -8.21 -1.35
CA GLN A 394 -15.01 -8.77 -1.37
C GLN A 394 -14.37 -8.63 0.01
N MET A 395 -13.84 -9.72 0.52
CA MET A 395 -12.98 -9.69 1.71
C MET A 395 -11.53 -9.44 1.30
N ARG A 396 -10.81 -8.73 2.16
CA ARG A 396 -9.37 -8.57 1.97
C ARG A 396 -8.67 -9.93 2.09
N LEU A 397 -7.92 -10.31 1.07
CA LEU A 397 -7.27 -11.62 0.99
C LEU A 397 -6.20 -11.84 2.08
N SER A 398 -5.65 -10.78 2.67
CA SER A 398 -4.65 -10.84 3.74
C SER A 398 -5.24 -10.65 5.15
N SER A 399 -6.57 -10.76 5.32
CA SER A 399 -7.28 -10.53 6.60
C SER A 399 -7.61 -11.80 7.36
N ALA A 400 -6.99 -12.93 7.01
CA ALA A 400 -7.17 -14.19 7.72
C ALA A 400 -6.19 -14.32 8.89
#